data_574b319bd3d4f2c8147d12032e52340c
#
_entry.id   574b319bd3d4f2c8147d12032e52340c
#
_cell.length_a   1.000
_cell.length_b   1.000
_cell.length_c   1.000
_cell.angle_alpha   90.00
_cell.angle_beta   90.00
_cell.angle_gamma   90.00
#
_symmetry.space_group_name_H-M   'P 1'
#
loop_
_entity.id
_entity.type
_entity.pdbx_description
1 polymer ?
#
loop_
_entity_poly.entity_id
_entity_poly.type
_entity_poly.pdbx_seq_one_letter_code
_entity_poly.pdbx_strand_id
1 'polypeptide(L)'
;ATTLKEQISKPVKAVTVGELFEQIIRELQDERRTGYATSVEQVYRSLLKFNKHLSVYFSDIDHLWLKRYELWLRRQGRAENTIGVRFRTLRMVFNQAIERGYAKMEQYPFKSYKVGKLHAETPKRAISKTEVKAVMDFPCEGRDFYTRFAIDLFGFSYLMGGINFADM
;
A
#
# COMPACT_ATOMS: atom_id res chain seq x y z
N ALA A 1 30.83 -42.42 5.97
CA ALA A 1 29.51 -42.24 6.59
C ALA A 1 29.02 -40.82 6.37
N THR A 2 28.27 -40.63 5.31
CA THR A 2 27.73 -39.32 4.90
C THR A 2 26.37 -39.16 5.58
N THR A 3 26.33 -38.33 6.62
CA THR A 3 25.08 -38.01 7.31
C THR A 3 24.31 -36.98 6.44
N LEU A 4 23.39 -37.48 5.63
CA LEU A 4 22.35 -36.65 5.04
C LEU A 4 21.47 -36.07 6.17
N LYS A 5 21.67 -34.80 6.51
CA LYS A 5 20.71 -34.06 7.31
C LYS A 5 19.47 -33.93 6.48
N GLU A 6 18.47 -34.78 6.72
CA GLU A 6 17.09 -34.52 6.35
C GLU A 6 16.69 -33.15 6.92
N GLN A 7 16.63 -32.14 6.08
CA GLN A 7 15.91 -30.92 6.40
C GLN A 7 14.43 -31.27 6.45
N ILE A 8 13.97 -31.68 7.63
CA ILE A 8 12.55 -31.81 7.94
C ILE A 8 11.96 -30.40 7.75
N SER A 9 11.34 -30.17 6.59
CA SER A 9 10.61 -28.93 6.34
C SER A 9 9.48 -28.89 7.37
N LYS A 10 9.53 -27.90 8.28
CA LYS A 10 8.44 -27.68 9.24
C LYS A 10 7.11 -27.66 8.48
N PRO A 11 6.06 -28.34 9.00
CA PRO A 11 4.76 -28.32 8.35
C PRO A 11 4.28 -26.86 8.22
N VAL A 12 3.95 -26.47 7.01
CA VAL A 12 3.38 -25.14 6.74
C VAL A 12 2.03 -25.07 7.45
N LYS A 13 1.87 -24.15 8.40
CA LYS A 13 0.57 -23.90 9.01
C LYS A 13 -0.40 -23.44 7.91
N ALA A 14 -1.55 -24.09 7.83
CA ALA A 14 -2.58 -23.78 6.85
C ALA A 14 -3.30 -22.46 7.21
N VAL A 15 -2.66 -21.32 6.91
CA VAL A 15 -3.22 -19.98 7.11
C VAL A 15 -3.60 -19.43 5.72
N THR A 16 -4.82 -18.94 5.59
CA THR A 16 -5.30 -18.35 4.37
C THR A 16 -4.77 -16.92 4.18
N VAL A 17 -4.81 -16.44 2.95
CA VAL A 17 -4.44 -15.06 2.62
C VAL A 17 -5.30 -14.05 3.39
N GLY A 18 -6.61 -14.33 3.51
CA GLY A 18 -7.54 -13.49 4.26
C GLY A 18 -7.18 -13.40 5.73
N GLU A 19 -6.94 -14.53 6.39
CA GLU A 19 -6.57 -14.58 7.81
C GLU A 19 -5.29 -13.80 8.11
N LEU A 20 -4.28 -13.89 7.24
CA LEU A 20 -3.05 -13.14 7.43
C LEU A 20 -3.25 -11.63 7.21
N PHE A 21 -4.06 -11.22 6.22
CA PHE A 21 -4.40 -9.80 6.07
C PHE A 21 -5.09 -9.25 7.32
N GLU A 22 -6.07 -9.96 7.86
CA GLU A 22 -6.78 -9.56 9.08
C GLU A 22 -5.86 -9.48 10.31
N GLN A 23 -4.91 -10.44 10.41
CA GLN A 23 -3.91 -10.43 11.46
C GLN A 23 -3.01 -9.19 11.36
N ILE A 24 -2.46 -8.89 10.17
CA ILE A 24 -1.60 -7.73 9.93
C ILE A 24 -2.36 -6.43 10.22
N ILE A 25 -3.62 -6.32 9.81
CA ILE A 25 -4.43 -5.13 10.07
C ILE A 25 -4.59 -4.90 11.57
N ARG A 26 -4.90 -5.96 12.35
CA ARG A 26 -5.00 -5.88 13.82
C ARG A 26 -3.67 -5.48 14.46
N GLU A 27 -2.56 -6.11 14.08
CA GLU A 27 -1.22 -5.77 14.58
C GLU A 27 -0.89 -4.29 14.34
N LEU A 28 -1.18 -3.76 13.14
CA LEU A 28 -0.96 -2.35 12.82
C LEU A 28 -1.86 -1.39 13.61
N GLN A 29 -3.09 -1.81 13.91
CA GLN A 29 -4.01 -1.02 14.75
C GLN A 29 -3.52 -0.97 16.20
N ASP A 30 -3.06 -2.10 16.74
CA ASP A 30 -2.50 -2.20 18.09
C ASP A 30 -1.23 -1.35 18.24
N GLU A 31 -0.41 -1.29 17.18
CA GLU A 31 0.76 -0.39 17.06
C GLU A 31 0.40 1.08 16.84
N ARG A 32 -0.89 1.45 16.81
CA ARG A 32 -1.40 2.80 16.50
C ARG A 32 -1.00 3.32 15.11
N ARG A 33 -0.62 2.46 14.18
CA ARG A 33 -0.29 2.78 12.78
C ARG A 33 -1.55 2.78 11.91
N THR A 34 -2.55 3.54 12.32
CA THR A 34 -3.90 3.53 11.74
C THR A 34 -3.94 3.87 10.26
N GLY A 35 -3.15 4.85 9.81
CA GLY A 35 -3.07 5.21 8.38
C GLY A 35 -2.55 4.06 7.51
N TYR A 36 -1.55 3.32 8.00
CA TYR A 36 -1.03 2.16 7.27
C TYR A 36 -2.00 0.98 7.34
N ALA A 37 -2.63 0.73 8.49
CA ALA A 37 -3.68 -0.28 8.63
C ALA A 37 -4.81 -0.05 7.61
N THR A 38 -5.30 1.19 7.48
CA THR A 38 -6.32 1.58 6.49
C THR A 38 -5.85 1.29 5.06
N SER A 39 -4.59 1.55 4.73
CA SER A 39 -4.04 1.27 3.41
C SER A 39 -4.01 -0.23 3.11
N VAL A 40 -3.63 -1.07 4.08
CA VAL A 40 -3.64 -2.54 3.96
C VAL A 40 -5.08 -3.05 3.82
N GLU A 41 -6.00 -2.52 4.62
CA GLU A 41 -7.42 -2.87 4.56
C GLU A 41 -8.06 -2.56 3.20
N GLN A 42 -7.70 -1.44 2.58
CA GLN A 42 -8.17 -1.11 1.22
C GLN A 42 -7.73 -2.17 0.19
N VAL A 43 -6.52 -2.72 0.33
CA VAL A 43 -6.04 -3.80 -0.53
C VAL A 43 -6.80 -5.09 -0.24
N TYR A 44 -6.99 -5.45 1.02
CA TYR A 44 -7.80 -6.59 1.45
C TYR A 44 -9.21 -6.54 0.85
N ARG A 45 -9.91 -5.41 1.01
CA ARG A 45 -11.25 -5.21 0.42
C ARG A 45 -11.26 -5.30 -1.11
N SER A 46 -10.18 -4.86 -1.77
CA SER A 46 -10.04 -4.98 -3.21
C SER A 46 -9.88 -6.43 -3.66
N LEU A 47 -9.11 -7.21 -2.92
CA LEU A 47 -8.92 -8.65 -3.17
C LEU A 47 -10.20 -9.44 -2.95
N LEU A 48 -10.97 -9.10 -1.89
CA LEU A 48 -12.30 -9.67 -1.65
C LEU A 48 -13.26 -9.43 -2.82
N LYS A 49 -13.26 -8.19 -3.38
CA LYS A 49 -14.10 -7.87 -4.56
C LYS A 49 -13.67 -8.64 -5.80
N PHE A 50 -12.38 -8.89 -5.97
CA PHE A 50 -11.86 -9.65 -7.10
C PHE A 50 -12.15 -11.14 -6.98
N ASN A 51 -11.85 -11.74 -5.84
CA ASN A 51 -11.90 -13.20 -5.66
C ASN A 51 -13.16 -13.69 -4.94
N LYS A 52 -14.08 -12.76 -4.57
CA LYS A 52 -15.32 -12.99 -3.78
C LYS A 52 -15.07 -13.49 -2.35
N HIS A 53 -14.03 -14.25 -2.11
CA HIS A 53 -13.55 -14.72 -0.81
C HIS A 53 -12.02 -14.75 -0.78
N LEU A 54 -11.41 -14.73 0.39
CA LEU A 54 -9.96 -14.86 0.57
C LEU A 54 -9.57 -16.09 1.41
N SER A 55 -10.45 -17.11 1.40
CA SER A 55 -10.13 -18.45 1.91
C SER A 55 -9.24 -19.23 0.93
N VAL A 56 -8.31 -18.51 0.28
CA VAL A 56 -7.30 -19.06 -0.63
C VAL A 56 -5.96 -19.14 0.10
N TYR A 57 -5.18 -20.16 -0.21
CA TYR A 57 -3.84 -20.31 0.34
C TYR A 57 -2.81 -19.58 -0.51
N PHE A 58 -1.65 -19.32 0.07
CA PHE A 58 -0.55 -18.66 -0.65
C PHE A 58 -0.05 -19.50 -1.83
N SER A 59 -0.19 -20.83 -1.77
CA SER A 59 0.08 -21.74 -2.89
C SER A 59 -0.79 -21.53 -4.11
N ASP A 60 -1.99 -20.97 -3.93
CA ASP A 60 -2.97 -20.78 -5.01
C ASP A 60 -2.75 -19.46 -5.76
N ILE A 61 -1.90 -18.58 -5.20
CA ILE A 61 -1.55 -17.31 -5.81
C ILE A 61 -0.28 -17.46 -6.65
N ASP A 62 -0.45 -17.78 -7.91
CA ASP A 62 0.59 -17.88 -8.89
C ASP A 62 0.75 -16.60 -9.74
N HIS A 63 1.67 -16.63 -10.69
CA HIS A 63 1.88 -15.53 -11.63
C HIS A 63 0.62 -15.23 -12.49
N LEU A 64 -0.14 -16.24 -12.87
CA LEU A 64 -1.37 -16.08 -13.67
C LEU A 64 -2.47 -15.44 -12.84
N TRP A 65 -2.58 -15.82 -11.56
CA TRP A 65 -3.50 -15.19 -10.63
C TRP A 65 -3.20 -13.70 -10.47
N LEU A 66 -1.93 -13.33 -10.31
CA LEU A 66 -1.50 -11.92 -10.23
C LEU A 66 -1.85 -11.16 -11.51
N LYS A 67 -1.62 -11.74 -12.69
CA LYS A 67 -2.02 -11.12 -13.97
C LYS A 67 -3.53 -10.92 -14.09
N ARG A 68 -4.34 -11.90 -13.66
CA ARG A 68 -5.81 -11.76 -13.66
C ARG A 68 -6.27 -10.63 -12.75
N TYR A 69 -5.66 -10.49 -11.56
CA TYR A 69 -5.95 -9.40 -10.65
C TYR A 69 -5.55 -8.03 -11.24
N GLU A 70 -4.37 -7.93 -11.88
CA GLU A 70 -3.93 -6.72 -12.59
C GLU A 70 -4.94 -6.31 -13.66
N LEU A 71 -5.32 -7.23 -14.53
CA LEU A 71 -6.29 -6.98 -15.60
C LEU A 71 -7.66 -6.53 -15.04
N TRP A 72 -8.11 -7.16 -13.97
CA TRP A 72 -9.34 -6.77 -13.30
C TRP A 72 -9.27 -5.34 -12.77
N LEU A 73 -8.15 -4.95 -12.12
CA LEU A 73 -7.94 -3.58 -11.64
C LEU A 73 -7.94 -2.55 -12.77
N ARG A 74 -7.31 -2.87 -13.91
CA ARG A 74 -7.32 -2.02 -15.09
C ARG A 74 -8.73 -1.84 -15.66
N ARG A 75 -9.52 -2.90 -15.73
CA ARG A 75 -10.94 -2.86 -16.14
C ARG A 75 -11.80 -2.01 -15.19
N GLN A 76 -11.40 -1.89 -13.91
CA GLN A 76 -12.04 -0.99 -12.94
C GLN A 76 -11.55 0.47 -13.08
N GLY A 77 -10.76 0.81 -14.09
CA GLY A 77 -10.24 2.16 -14.32
C GLY A 77 -9.22 2.62 -13.27
N ARG A 78 -8.52 1.71 -12.59
CA ARG A 78 -7.52 2.08 -11.57
C ARG A 78 -6.25 2.58 -12.24
N ALA A 79 -5.74 3.73 -11.73
CA ALA A 79 -4.47 4.29 -12.17
C ALA A 79 -3.29 3.34 -11.85
N GLU A 80 -2.24 3.35 -12.69
CA GLU A 80 -1.05 2.51 -12.55
C GLU A 80 -0.42 2.57 -11.15
N ASN A 81 -0.27 3.77 -10.59
CA ASN A 81 0.29 3.93 -9.26
C ASN A 81 -0.59 3.28 -8.17
N THR A 82 -1.92 3.32 -8.33
CA THR A 82 -2.85 2.64 -7.42
C THR A 82 -2.71 1.12 -7.54
N ILE A 83 -2.57 0.60 -8.75
CA ILE A 83 -2.30 -0.82 -9.00
C ILE A 83 -0.96 -1.18 -8.35
N GLY A 84 0.09 -0.38 -8.59
CA GLY A 84 1.40 -0.58 -7.99
C GLY A 84 1.40 -0.62 -6.46
N VAL A 85 0.63 0.25 -5.80
CA VAL A 85 0.46 0.23 -4.33
C VAL A 85 -0.15 -1.11 -3.89
N ARG A 86 -1.22 -1.58 -4.54
CA ARG A 86 -1.88 -2.84 -4.19
C ARG A 86 -0.96 -4.04 -4.34
N PHE A 87 -0.17 -4.08 -5.40
CA PHE A 87 0.79 -5.16 -5.61
C PHE A 87 1.98 -5.10 -4.64
N ARG A 88 2.45 -3.91 -4.25
CA ARG A 88 3.47 -3.76 -3.20
C ARG A 88 2.96 -4.27 -1.85
N THR A 89 1.72 -3.93 -1.49
CA THR A 89 1.10 -4.43 -0.26
C THR A 89 0.92 -5.95 -0.30
N LEU A 90 0.41 -6.51 -1.41
CA LEU A 90 0.26 -7.96 -1.53
C LEU A 90 1.62 -8.67 -1.46
N ARG A 91 2.67 -8.10 -2.06
CA ARG A 91 4.04 -8.61 -1.94
C ARG A 91 4.55 -8.56 -0.50
N MET A 92 4.26 -7.50 0.25
CA MET A 92 4.60 -7.40 1.66
C MET A 92 3.93 -8.51 2.48
N VAL A 93 2.62 -8.74 2.27
CA VAL A 93 1.89 -9.82 2.95
C VAL A 93 2.47 -11.21 2.59
N PHE A 94 2.85 -11.43 1.34
CA PHE A 94 3.53 -12.66 0.92
C PHE A 94 4.87 -12.87 1.62
N ASN A 95 5.68 -11.80 1.74
CA ASN A 95 6.96 -11.86 2.46
C ASN A 95 6.74 -12.22 3.95
N GLN A 96 5.75 -11.62 4.59
CA GLN A 96 5.39 -11.98 5.97
C GLN A 96 4.87 -13.42 6.08
N ALA A 97 4.12 -13.91 5.09
CA ALA A 97 3.69 -15.30 5.06
C ALA A 97 4.88 -16.27 5.03
N ILE A 98 5.92 -15.97 4.26
CA ILE A 98 7.14 -16.76 4.19
C ILE A 98 7.90 -16.69 5.52
N GLU A 99 8.09 -15.50 6.07
CA GLU A 99 8.77 -15.26 7.34
C GLU A 99 8.11 -16.00 8.50
N ARG A 100 6.77 -16.02 8.54
CA ARG A 100 5.96 -16.73 9.56
C ARG A 100 5.80 -18.23 9.28
N GLY A 101 6.32 -18.74 8.16
CA GLY A 101 6.22 -20.15 7.78
C GLY A 101 4.85 -20.57 7.27
N TYR A 102 4.04 -19.63 6.78
CA TYR A 102 2.71 -19.89 6.16
C TYR A 102 2.79 -20.11 4.65
N ALA A 103 3.91 -19.72 4.03
CA ALA A 103 4.19 -19.94 2.62
C ALA A 103 5.64 -20.39 2.41
N LYS A 104 5.91 -21.08 1.30
CA LYS A 104 7.25 -21.48 0.90
C LYS A 104 7.84 -20.51 -0.13
N MET A 105 9.16 -20.29 -0.08
CA MET A 105 9.87 -19.43 -1.03
C MET A 105 9.79 -19.94 -2.47
N GLU A 106 9.68 -21.26 -2.67
CA GLU A 106 9.54 -21.87 -4.00
C GLU A 106 8.25 -21.43 -4.69
N GLN A 107 7.22 -21.12 -3.92
CA GLN A 107 5.90 -20.69 -4.39
C GLN A 107 5.77 -19.17 -4.55
N TYR A 108 6.88 -18.41 -4.36
CA TYR A 108 6.86 -16.96 -4.38
C TYR A 108 6.61 -16.38 -5.78
N PRO A 109 5.40 -15.85 -6.07
CA PRO A 109 5.02 -15.49 -7.43
C PRO A 109 5.70 -14.20 -7.92
N PHE A 110 6.18 -13.35 -6.99
CA PHE A 110 6.84 -12.08 -7.31
C PHE A 110 8.28 -12.25 -7.81
N LYS A 111 8.83 -13.47 -7.81
CA LYS A 111 10.10 -13.78 -8.46
C LYS A 111 10.01 -13.51 -9.97
N SER A 112 8.91 -13.93 -10.59
CA SER A 112 8.63 -13.74 -12.02
C SER A 112 7.77 -12.50 -12.31
N TYR A 113 6.91 -12.08 -11.39
CA TYR A 113 6.05 -10.92 -11.53
C TYR A 113 6.74 -9.63 -11.04
N LYS A 114 7.15 -8.76 -11.97
CA LYS A 114 7.90 -7.53 -11.66
C LYS A 114 6.95 -6.39 -11.29
N VAL A 115 6.80 -6.11 -9.99
CA VAL A 115 5.95 -5.01 -9.48
C VAL A 115 6.47 -3.63 -9.89
N GLY A 116 7.78 -3.47 -10.08
CA GLY A 116 8.40 -2.18 -10.45
C GLY A 116 7.89 -1.56 -11.74
N LYS A 117 7.38 -2.38 -12.68
CA LYS A 117 6.77 -1.88 -13.93
C LYS A 117 5.39 -1.23 -13.73
N LEU A 118 4.77 -1.40 -12.55
CA LEU A 118 3.49 -0.80 -12.17
C LEU A 118 3.72 0.58 -11.54
N HIS A 119 4.36 1.46 -12.29
CA HIS A 119 4.64 2.84 -11.89
C HIS A 119 4.48 3.75 -13.10
N ALA A 120 3.69 4.82 -12.94
CA ALA A 120 3.60 5.89 -13.90
C ALA A 120 4.16 7.16 -13.26
N GLU A 121 4.94 7.90 -14.03
CA GLU A 121 5.35 9.23 -13.62
C GLU A 121 4.12 10.12 -13.46
N THR A 122 4.06 10.80 -12.34
CA THR A 122 3.03 11.82 -12.11
C THR A 122 3.67 13.19 -12.32
N PRO A 123 3.00 14.10 -13.04
CA PRO A 123 3.52 15.46 -13.21
C PRO A 123 3.68 16.10 -11.83
N LYS A 124 4.86 16.69 -11.60
CA LYS A 124 5.11 17.46 -10.38
C LYS A 124 4.21 18.70 -10.41
N ARG A 125 3.35 18.82 -9.42
CA ARG A 125 2.45 19.97 -9.24
C ARG A 125 3.11 21.03 -8.35
N ALA A 126 4.38 21.33 -8.61
CA ALA A 126 5.05 22.41 -7.92
C ALA A 126 4.53 23.74 -8.45
N ILE A 127 4.16 24.64 -7.56
CA ILE A 127 3.83 26.02 -7.88
C ILE A 127 5.08 26.89 -7.86
N SER A 128 5.11 27.95 -8.66
CA SER A 128 6.21 28.89 -8.72
C SER A 128 6.26 29.78 -7.47
N LYS A 129 7.42 30.41 -7.22
CA LYS A 129 7.55 31.38 -6.12
C LYS A 129 6.56 32.54 -6.25
N THR A 130 6.23 32.95 -7.47
CA THR A 130 5.24 34.01 -7.74
C THR A 130 3.85 33.58 -7.32
N GLU A 131 3.47 32.34 -7.63
CA GLU A 131 2.19 31.77 -7.20
C GLU A 131 2.11 31.60 -5.69
N VAL A 132 3.20 31.16 -5.05
CA VAL A 132 3.30 31.10 -3.57
C VAL A 132 3.06 32.48 -2.97
N LYS A 133 3.72 33.53 -3.50
CA LYS A 133 3.51 34.89 -3.04
C LYS A 133 2.07 35.34 -3.26
N ALA A 134 1.48 35.06 -4.41
CA ALA A 134 0.07 35.39 -4.69
C ALA A 134 -0.91 34.73 -3.72
N VAL A 135 -0.61 33.49 -3.28
CA VAL A 135 -1.42 32.81 -2.24
C VAL A 135 -1.25 33.50 -0.88
N MET A 136 0.00 33.85 -0.49
CA MET A 136 0.26 34.53 0.79
C MET A 136 -0.32 35.95 0.85
N ASP A 137 -0.29 36.66 -0.26
CA ASP A 137 -0.78 38.05 -0.39
C ASP A 137 -2.30 38.08 -0.73
N PHE A 138 -2.99 36.93 -0.73
CA PHE A 138 -4.38 36.87 -1.09
C PHE A 138 -5.26 37.69 -0.13
N PRO A 139 -6.09 38.62 -0.61
CA PRO A 139 -6.91 39.48 0.23
C PRO A 139 -7.97 38.67 0.99
N CYS A 140 -7.90 38.70 2.31
CA CYS A 140 -8.81 37.98 3.21
C CYS A 140 -9.94 38.86 3.76
N GLU A 141 -10.01 40.13 3.39
CA GLU A 141 -11.05 41.05 3.84
C GLU A 141 -12.43 40.57 3.39
N GLY A 142 -13.34 40.43 4.35
CA GLY A 142 -14.71 39.95 4.08
C GLY A 142 -14.81 38.43 3.80
N ARG A 143 -13.73 37.66 3.93
CA ARG A 143 -13.72 36.20 3.79
C ARG A 143 -13.94 35.51 5.14
N ASP A 144 -14.34 34.24 5.07
CA ASP A 144 -14.52 33.42 6.26
C ASP A 144 -13.17 33.10 6.97
N PHE A 145 -13.28 32.71 8.22
CA PHE A 145 -12.13 32.32 9.05
C PHE A 145 -11.26 31.22 8.41
N TYR A 146 -11.89 30.24 7.76
CA TYR A 146 -11.15 29.10 7.19
C TYR A 146 -10.29 29.50 6.01
N THR A 147 -10.71 30.49 5.19
CA THR A 147 -9.90 31.02 4.09
C THR A 147 -8.60 31.62 4.63
N ARG A 148 -8.68 32.47 5.65
CA ARG A 148 -7.49 33.08 6.26
C ARG A 148 -6.63 32.02 6.93
N PHE A 149 -7.22 31.14 7.71
CA PHE A 149 -6.50 30.05 8.38
C PHE A 149 -5.78 29.12 7.40
N ALA A 150 -6.37 28.80 6.26
CA ALA A 150 -5.73 27.99 5.23
C ALA A 150 -4.51 28.68 4.61
N ILE A 151 -4.56 30.01 4.40
CA ILE A 151 -3.43 30.80 3.89
C ILE A 151 -2.31 30.84 4.92
N ASP A 152 -2.64 31.09 6.20
CA ASP A 152 -1.66 31.14 7.28
C ASP A 152 -0.96 29.77 7.46
N LEU A 153 -1.73 28.66 7.42
CA LEU A 153 -1.16 27.31 7.45
C LEU A 153 -0.28 27.01 6.24
N PHE A 154 -0.72 27.41 5.05
CA PHE A 154 0.08 27.24 3.83
C PHE A 154 1.40 28.00 3.94
N GLY A 155 1.35 29.29 4.36
CA GLY A 155 2.53 30.12 4.55
C GLY A 155 3.48 29.52 5.60
N PHE A 156 2.95 29.10 6.73
CA PHE A 156 3.72 28.44 7.77
C PHE A 156 4.39 27.15 7.24
N SER A 157 3.64 26.25 6.60
CA SER A 157 4.19 25.04 6.01
C SER A 157 5.30 25.33 5.01
N TYR A 158 5.09 26.32 4.12
CA TYR A 158 6.07 26.69 3.10
C TYR A 158 7.36 27.22 3.73
N LEU A 159 7.27 28.14 4.71
CA LEU A 159 8.42 28.73 5.38
C LEU A 159 9.18 27.73 6.25
N MET A 160 8.48 26.72 6.80
CA MET A 160 9.06 25.63 7.59
C MET A 160 9.59 24.48 6.73
N GLY A 161 9.82 24.70 5.42
CA GLY A 161 10.39 23.69 4.52
C GLY A 161 9.44 22.56 4.11
N GLY A 162 8.13 22.77 4.22
CA GLY A 162 7.11 21.80 3.82
C GLY A 162 6.69 20.85 4.94
N ILE A 163 6.69 21.32 6.19
CA ILE A 163 6.20 20.54 7.34
C ILE A 163 4.75 20.06 7.07
N ASN A 164 4.45 18.83 7.44
CA ASN A 164 3.14 18.24 7.26
C ASN A 164 2.15 18.84 8.26
N PHE A 165 0.91 19.10 7.84
CA PHE A 165 -0.15 19.60 8.73
C PHE A 165 -0.44 18.69 9.93
N ALA A 166 -0.16 17.39 9.84
CA ALA A 166 -0.27 16.47 10.96
C ALA A 166 0.81 16.68 12.04
N ASP A 167 1.89 17.39 11.71
CA ASP A 167 3.04 17.65 12.60
C ASP A 167 3.04 19.10 13.14
N MET A 168 2.02 19.90 12.78
CA MET A 168 1.75 21.25 13.26
C MET A 168 0.81 21.21 14.46
#